data_2a3a89004a419991279b52dd15c07b6c
#
_entry.id   2a3a89004a419991279b52dd15c07b6c
#
_cell.length_a   1.000
_cell.length_b   1.000
_cell.length_c   1.000
_cell.angle_alpha   90.00
_cell.angle_beta   90.00
_cell.angle_gamma   90.00
#
_symmetry.space_group_name_H-M   'P 1'
#
loop_
_entity.id
_entity.type
_entity.pdbx_description
1 polymer ?
#
loop_
_entity_poly.entity_id
_entity_poly.type
_entity_poly.pdbx_seq_one_letter_code
_entity_poly.pdbx_strand_id
1 'polypeptide(L)'
;MIDLYTAATANGQKVSTMLEELGLPYTVHALSFERQEQKTPDYLQINPNGRIPAIVDRANGDFAVFESGAILLYLAEQSGRLLPQDVKGRSTVIQWLMFQMGGVGPMQGQANVFFRYFPEKLQGPIDRYQNET
;
A
#
# COMPACT_ATOMS: atom_id res chain seq x y z
N MET A 1 15.87 -2.85 10.96
CA MET A 1 15.60 -1.53 10.33
C MET A 1 14.82 -1.76 9.04
N ILE A 2 13.78 -0.98 8.81
CA ILE A 2 12.91 -1.09 7.62
C ILE A 2 13.32 -0.02 6.60
N ASP A 3 13.51 -0.42 5.35
CA ASP A 3 13.57 0.51 4.22
C ASP A 3 12.17 0.62 3.61
N LEU A 4 11.61 1.81 3.55
CA LEU A 4 10.30 2.10 2.97
C LEU A 4 10.47 2.76 1.61
N TYR A 5 10.08 2.07 0.55
CA TYR A 5 10.00 2.59 -0.81
C TYR A 5 8.59 3.11 -1.07
N THR A 6 8.45 4.41 -1.26
CA THR A 6 7.13 5.07 -1.26
C THR A 6 7.08 6.32 -2.13
N ALA A 7 5.88 6.87 -2.26
CA ALA A 7 5.60 8.19 -2.81
C ALA A 7 4.44 8.82 -2.03
N ALA A 8 4.23 10.14 -2.16
CA ALA A 8 3.19 10.89 -1.45
C ALA A 8 1.77 10.57 -1.99
N THR A 9 1.31 9.35 -1.73
CA THR A 9 -0.01 8.84 -2.11
C THR A 9 -0.72 8.22 -0.92
N ALA A 10 -2.03 8.04 -1.01
CA ALA A 10 -2.81 7.37 0.03
C ALA A 10 -2.27 5.95 0.34
N ASN A 11 -1.81 5.21 -0.68
CA ASN A 11 -1.24 3.87 -0.47
C ASN A 11 0.10 3.91 0.28
N GLY A 12 0.97 4.87 -0.05
CA GLY A 12 2.23 5.09 0.67
C GLY A 12 2.01 5.51 2.11
N GLN A 13 1.05 6.42 2.33
CA GLN A 13 0.71 6.94 3.65
C GLN A 13 0.22 5.87 4.63
N LYS A 14 -0.48 4.83 4.16
CA LYS A 14 -0.88 3.71 5.03
C LYS A 14 0.32 3.09 5.74
N VAL A 15 1.41 2.86 5.02
CA VAL A 15 2.60 2.20 5.56
C VAL A 15 3.40 3.13 6.46
N SER A 16 3.60 4.40 6.07
CA SER A 16 4.29 5.35 6.95
C SER A 16 3.51 5.58 8.25
N THR A 17 2.18 5.71 8.19
CA THR A 17 1.34 5.81 9.39
C THR A 17 1.51 4.59 10.29
N MET A 18 1.51 3.38 9.75
CA MET A 18 1.70 2.16 10.52
C MET A 18 3.07 2.12 11.20
N LEU A 19 4.13 2.50 10.50
CA LEU A 19 5.49 2.54 11.06
C LEU A 19 5.58 3.55 12.21
N GLU A 20 4.98 4.73 12.07
CA GLU A 20 4.90 5.75 13.12
C GLU A 20 4.10 5.26 14.33
N GLU A 21 2.92 4.68 14.12
CA GLU A 21 2.09 4.12 15.20
C GLU A 21 2.79 3.00 15.99
N LEU A 22 3.60 2.21 15.30
CA LEU A 22 4.39 1.16 15.94
C LEU A 22 5.68 1.67 16.58
N GLY A 23 6.10 2.90 16.27
CA GLY A 23 7.37 3.46 16.70
C GLY A 23 8.58 2.72 16.13
N LEU A 24 8.45 2.14 14.94
CA LEU A 24 9.52 1.40 14.28
C LEU A 24 10.45 2.34 13.51
N PRO A 25 11.79 2.23 13.69
CA PRO A 25 12.72 3.03 12.91
C PRO A 25 12.73 2.56 11.44
N TYR A 26 12.67 3.52 10.52
CA TYR A 26 12.71 3.24 9.09
C TYR A 26 13.43 4.33 8.30
N THR A 27 13.90 3.96 7.12
CA THR A 27 14.50 4.86 6.14
C THR A 27 13.56 5.00 4.95
N VAL A 28 13.28 6.25 4.54
CA VAL A 28 12.41 6.52 3.39
C VAL A 28 13.23 6.60 2.11
N HIS A 29 12.81 5.82 1.11
CA HIS A 29 13.26 5.90 -0.27
C HIS A 29 12.10 6.45 -1.12
N ALA A 30 12.07 7.77 -1.33
CA ALA A 30 11.03 8.42 -2.11
C ALA A 30 11.25 8.15 -3.61
N LEU A 31 10.25 7.55 -4.27
CA LEU A 31 10.30 7.24 -5.70
C LEU A 31 9.56 8.30 -6.53
N SER A 32 10.18 8.74 -7.62
CA SER A 32 9.58 9.66 -8.58
C SER A 32 8.82 8.90 -9.65
N PHE A 33 7.51 9.14 -9.74
CA PHE A 33 6.67 8.60 -10.82
C PHE A 33 6.99 9.24 -12.17
N GLU A 34 7.38 10.51 -12.16
CA GLU A 34 7.79 11.22 -13.38
C GLU A 34 9.02 10.57 -14.02
N ARG A 35 10.00 10.14 -13.20
CA ARG A 35 11.17 9.40 -13.64
C ARG A 35 10.95 7.90 -13.77
N GLN A 36 9.72 7.43 -13.54
CA GLN A 36 9.36 6.01 -13.57
C GLN A 36 10.26 5.12 -12.68
N GLU A 37 10.71 5.64 -11.55
CA GLU A 37 11.62 4.90 -10.66
C GLU A 37 11.02 3.60 -10.12
N GLN A 38 9.68 3.52 -10.01
CA GLN A 38 8.97 2.31 -9.64
C GLN A 38 9.02 1.22 -10.74
N LYS A 39 9.58 1.51 -11.92
CA LYS A 39 9.74 0.57 -13.03
C LYS A 39 11.19 0.23 -13.33
N THR A 40 12.12 0.73 -12.54
CA THR A 40 13.54 0.39 -12.70
C THR A 40 13.80 -1.08 -12.37
N PRO A 41 14.77 -1.73 -13.04
CA PRO A 41 15.11 -3.13 -12.79
C PRO A 41 15.40 -3.43 -11.31
N ASP A 42 16.10 -2.54 -10.63
CA ASP A 42 16.45 -2.70 -9.21
C ASP A 42 15.20 -2.68 -8.32
N TYR A 43 14.27 -1.76 -8.57
CA TYR A 43 13.02 -1.72 -7.81
C TYR A 43 12.11 -2.92 -8.13
N LEU A 44 12.11 -3.42 -9.36
CA LEU A 44 11.33 -4.61 -9.74
C LEU A 44 11.81 -5.88 -9.04
N GLN A 45 13.04 -5.93 -8.52
CA GLN A 45 13.49 -7.01 -7.64
C GLN A 45 12.80 -6.96 -6.27
N ILE A 46 12.43 -5.76 -5.80
CA ILE A 46 11.72 -5.56 -4.53
C ILE A 46 10.22 -5.77 -4.71
N ASN A 47 9.65 -5.17 -5.76
CA ASN A 47 8.24 -5.31 -6.10
C ASN A 47 8.06 -5.60 -7.59
N PRO A 48 7.83 -6.85 -8.00
CA PRO A 48 7.66 -7.24 -9.40
C PRO A 48 6.48 -6.56 -10.10
N ASN A 49 5.48 -6.10 -9.36
CA ASN A 49 4.35 -5.34 -9.89
C ASN A 49 4.74 -3.88 -10.25
N GLY A 50 5.88 -3.40 -9.74
CA GLY A 50 6.37 -2.05 -10.03
C GLY A 50 5.42 -0.96 -9.58
N ARG A 51 4.90 -1.08 -8.36
CA ARG A 51 4.05 -0.09 -7.67
C ARG A 51 4.62 0.22 -6.30
N ILE A 52 4.23 1.33 -5.71
CA ILE A 52 4.50 1.68 -4.31
C ILE A 52 3.23 1.37 -3.46
N PRO A 53 3.36 1.19 -2.15
CA PRO A 53 4.59 1.05 -1.38
C PRO A 53 5.21 -0.36 -1.46
N ALA A 54 6.47 -0.45 -1.06
CA ALA A 54 7.14 -1.70 -0.71
C ALA A 54 8.07 -1.45 0.47
N ILE A 55 8.38 -2.48 1.24
CA ILE A 55 9.39 -2.42 2.29
C ILE A 55 10.45 -3.50 2.09
N VAL A 56 11.64 -3.25 2.64
CA VAL A 56 12.68 -4.27 2.83
C VAL A 56 13.05 -4.31 4.30
N ASP A 57 12.83 -5.45 4.94
CA ASP A 57 13.23 -5.67 6.32
C ASP A 57 14.69 -6.15 6.40
N ARG A 58 15.58 -5.22 6.72
CA ARG A 58 17.02 -5.47 6.82
C ARG A 58 17.40 -6.38 7.97
N ALA A 59 16.61 -6.40 9.03
CA ALA A 59 16.85 -7.27 10.18
C ALA A 59 16.42 -8.72 9.92
N ASN A 60 15.64 -8.96 8.89
CA ASN A 60 15.10 -10.26 8.54
C ASN A 60 15.62 -10.74 7.16
N GLY A 61 16.92 -10.66 6.94
CA GLY A 61 17.57 -11.15 5.72
C GLY A 61 17.17 -10.40 4.45
N ASP A 62 16.99 -9.10 4.54
CA ASP A 62 16.56 -8.24 3.42
C ASP A 62 15.22 -8.69 2.80
N PHE A 63 14.30 -9.14 3.66
CA PHE A 63 13.00 -9.63 3.22
C PHE A 63 12.15 -8.50 2.64
N ALA A 64 11.81 -8.63 1.36
CA ALA A 64 10.97 -7.67 0.66
C ALA A 64 9.49 -8.02 0.82
N VAL A 65 8.67 -7.01 1.14
CA VAL A 65 7.20 -7.12 1.19
C VAL A 65 6.59 -6.01 0.37
N PHE A 66 5.71 -6.35 -0.55
CA PHE A 66 4.92 -5.39 -1.33
C PHE A 66 3.42 -5.62 -1.10
N GLU A 67 2.57 -4.74 -1.62
CA GLU A 67 1.15 -4.55 -1.31
C GLU A 67 0.94 -3.90 0.07
N SER A 68 0.33 -2.71 0.09
CA SER A 68 0.18 -1.96 1.34
C SER A 68 -0.55 -2.75 2.43
N GLY A 69 -1.58 -3.52 2.09
CA GLY A 69 -2.29 -4.38 3.06
C GLY A 69 -1.42 -5.51 3.61
N ALA A 70 -0.60 -6.15 2.76
CA ALA A 70 0.32 -7.20 3.19
C ALA A 70 1.42 -6.63 4.10
N ILE A 71 1.91 -5.42 3.80
CA ILE A 71 2.89 -4.72 4.64
C ILE A 71 2.30 -4.42 6.01
N LEU A 72 1.05 -3.94 6.10
CA LEU A 72 0.38 -3.70 7.38
C LEU A 72 0.29 -4.99 8.22
N LEU A 73 -0.10 -6.11 7.62
CA LEU A 73 -0.15 -7.41 8.31
C LEU A 73 1.24 -7.85 8.78
N TYR A 74 2.24 -7.77 7.91
CA TYR A 74 3.61 -8.12 8.25
C TYR A 74 4.13 -7.33 9.46
N LEU A 75 3.98 -6.01 9.43
CA LEU A 75 4.44 -5.13 10.52
C LEU A 75 3.68 -5.39 11.83
N ALA A 76 2.37 -5.65 11.76
CA ALA A 76 1.55 -6.00 12.91
C ALA A 76 1.99 -7.33 13.53
N GLU A 77 2.26 -8.34 12.71
CA GLU A 77 2.75 -9.66 13.16
C GLU A 77 4.14 -9.55 13.79
N GLN A 78 5.06 -8.84 13.16
CA GLN A 78 6.42 -8.64 13.68
C GLN A 78 6.43 -7.88 15.02
N SER A 79 5.57 -6.90 15.18
CA SER A 79 5.50 -6.09 16.40
C SER A 79 4.63 -6.71 17.50
N GLY A 80 3.76 -7.67 17.16
CA GLY A 80 2.74 -8.19 18.07
C GLY A 80 1.66 -7.18 18.45
N ARG A 81 1.50 -6.10 17.69
CA ARG A 81 0.58 -4.99 17.97
C ARG A 81 -0.40 -4.78 16.83
N LEU A 82 -1.55 -4.17 17.13
CA LEU A 82 -2.59 -3.76 16.16
C LEU A 82 -3.28 -4.92 15.42
N LEU A 83 -2.94 -6.16 15.72
CA LEU A 83 -3.58 -7.35 15.17
C LEU A 83 -3.92 -8.33 16.30
N PRO A 84 -5.21 -8.56 16.59
CA PRO A 84 -5.62 -9.53 17.61
C PRO A 84 -5.06 -10.93 17.31
N GLN A 85 -4.71 -11.66 18.37
CA GLN A 85 -4.16 -13.01 18.25
C GLN A 85 -5.26 -14.08 18.22
N ASP A 86 -6.44 -13.79 18.75
CA ASP A 86 -7.57 -14.71 18.69
C ASP A 86 -8.17 -14.79 17.28
N VAL A 87 -8.70 -15.95 16.93
CA VAL A 87 -9.19 -16.24 15.58
C VAL A 87 -10.28 -15.27 15.12
N LYS A 88 -11.22 -14.92 16.01
CA LYS A 88 -12.35 -14.03 15.65
C LYS A 88 -11.89 -12.60 15.46
N GLY A 89 -11.12 -12.05 16.39
CA GLY A 89 -10.58 -10.70 16.30
C GLY A 89 -9.69 -10.52 15.09
N ARG A 90 -8.77 -11.47 14.88
CA ARG A 90 -7.89 -11.50 13.70
C ARG A 90 -8.71 -11.54 12.40
N SER A 91 -9.70 -12.41 12.31
CA SER A 91 -10.57 -12.52 11.13
C SER A 91 -11.32 -11.21 10.86
N THR A 92 -11.82 -10.54 11.90
CA THR A 92 -12.52 -9.26 11.76
C THR A 92 -11.58 -8.18 11.18
N VAL A 93 -10.37 -8.07 11.67
CA VAL A 93 -9.37 -7.12 11.14
C VAL A 93 -9.08 -7.43 9.66
N ILE A 94 -8.85 -8.69 9.32
CA ILE A 94 -8.56 -9.11 7.95
C ILE A 94 -9.75 -8.83 7.02
N GLN A 95 -11.00 -9.03 7.46
CA GLN A 95 -12.20 -8.70 6.67
C GLN A 95 -12.21 -7.21 6.27
N TRP A 96 -12.00 -6.32 7.23
CA TRP A 96 -11.97 -4.88 6.95
C TRP A 96 -10.76 -4.47 6.10
N LEU A 97 -9.60 -5.10 6.33
CA LEU A 97 -8.43 -4.87 5.49
C LEU A 97 -8.69 -5.31 4.04
N MET A 98 -9.29 -6.49 3.82
CA MET A 98 -9.64 -6.97 2.48
C MET A 98 -10.72 -6.11 1.83
N PHE A 99 -11.70 -5.62 2.59
CA PHE A 99 -12.67 -4.65 2.11
C PHE A 99 -12.00 -3.37 1.58
N GLN A 100 -11.02 -2.85 2.32
CA GLN A 100 -10.24 -1.69 1.86
C GLN A 100 -9.41 -2.03 0.61
N MET A 101 -8.71 -3.16 0.60
CA MET A 101 -7.78 -3.53 -0.46
C MET A 101 -8.48 -4.01 -1.74
N GLY A 102 -9.62 -4.66 -1.62
CA GLY A 102 -10.40 -5.20 -2.76
C GLY A 102 -11.50 -4.26 -3.25
N GLY A 103 -12.00 -3.39 -2.40
CA GLY A 103 -13.14 -2.50 -2.68
C GLY A 103 -12.76 -1.03 -2.67
N VAL A 104 -12.60 -0.45 -1.49
CA VAL A 104 -12.43 1.00 -1.31
C VAL A 104 -11.26 1.55 -2.11
N GLY A 105 -10.07 1.00 -1.94
CA GLY A 105 -8.86 1.47 -2.61
C GLY A 105 -8.95 1.41 -4.14
N PRO A 106 -9.25 0.25 -4.74
CA PRO A 106 -9.39 0.12 -6.18
C PRO A 106 -10.49 1.00 -6.79
N MET A 107 -11.67 1.06 -6.17
CA MET A 107 -12.79 1.86 -6.68
C MET A 107 -12.47 3.36 -6.63
N GLN A 108 -11.95 3.84 -5.51
CA GLN A 108 -11.49 5.24 -5.39
C GLN A 108 -10.36 5.56 -6.36
N GLY A 109 -9.44 4.62 -6.57
CA GLY A 109 -8.36 4.76 -7.55
C GLY A 109 -8.92 4.94 -8.96
N GLN A 110 -9.87 4.12 -9.38
CA GLN A 110 -10.52 4.24 -10.69
C GLN A 110 -11.37 5.52 -10.80
N ALA A 111 -12.07 5.90 -9.74
CA ALA A 111 -12.79 7.17 -9.70
C ALA A 111 -11.85 8.34 -9.98
N ASN A 112 -10.69 8.39 -9.34
CA ASN A 112 -9.68 9.43 -9.59
C ASN A 112 -9.12 9.37 -11.03
N VAL A 113 -8.85 8.16 -11.55
CA VAL A 113 -8.34 7.99 -12.91
C VAL A 113 -9.32 8.58 -13.91
N PHE A 114 -10.56 8.15 -13.94
CA PHE A 114 -11.53 8.57 -14.94
C PHE A 114 -11.98 10.03 -14.76
N PHE A 115 -12.04 10.51 -13.53
CA PHE A 115 -12.45 11.88 -13.26
C PHE A 115 -11.33 12.92 -13.51
N ARG A 116 -10.07 12.57 -13.19
CA ARG A 116 -8.96 13.55 -13.19
C ARG A 116 -7.94 13.33 -14.29
N TYR A 117 -7.53 12.08 -14.52
CA TYR A 117 -6.31 11.78 -15.27
C TYR A 117 -6.57 11.21 -16.67
N PHE A 118 -7.69 10.54 -16.89
CA PHE A 118 -8.00 9.95 -18.18
C PHE A 118 -8.21 11.07 -19.23
N PRO A 119 -7.60 10.95 -20.42
CA PRO A 119 -7.63 12.01 -21.42
C PRO A 119 -9.05 12.40 -21.88
N GLU A 120 -9.92 11.39 -22.01
CA GLU A 120 -11.31 11.56 -22.41
C GLU A 120 -12.23 11.58 -21.18
N LYS A 121 -13.24 12.48 -21.20
CA LYS A 121 -14.28 12.49 -20.17
C LYS A 121 -15.39 11.51 -20.53
N LEU A 122 -15.25 10.28 -20.02
CA LEU A 122 -16.21 9.20 -20.21
C LEU A 122 -17.19 9.17 -19.04
N GLN A 123 -18.40 9.71 -19.24
CA GLN A 123 -19.38 9.88 -18.16
C GLN A 123 -19.78 8.54 -17.51
N GLY A 124 -19.97 7.48 -18.27
CA GLY A 124 -20.35 6.18 -17.75
C GLY A 124 -19.35 5.63 -16.70
N PRO A 125 -18.05 5.49 -17.02
CA PRO A 125 -17.02 5.12 -16.02
C PRO A 125 -16.93 6.10 -14.85
N ILE A 126 -17.03 7.41 -15.09
CA ILE A 126 -17.02 8.42 -14.03
C ILE A 126 -18.14 8.14 -13.03
N ASP A 127 -19.39 8.04 -13.50
CA ASP A 127 -20.56 7.79 -12.64
C ASP A 127 -20.43 6.45 -11.91
N ARG A 128 -20.02 5.41 -12.62
CA ARG A 128 -19.84 4.08 -12.05
C ARG A 128 -18.92 4.10 -10.82
N TYR A 129 -17.72 4.63 -10.99
CA TYR A 129 -16.73 4.57 -9.93
C TYR A 129 -16.94 5.62 -8.84
N GLN A 130 -17.51 6.79 -9.15
CA GLN A 130 -17.90 7.75 -8.11
C GLN A 130 -19.04 7.22 -7.23
N ASN A 131 -19.98 6.48 -7.80
CA ASN A 131 -21.06 5.89 -7.01
C ASN A 131 -20.61 4.72 -6.13
N GLU A 132 -19.55 4.01 -6.50
CA GLU A 132 -18.98 2.92 -5.69
C GLU A 132 -18.08 3.42 -4.55
N THR A 133 -17.63 4.68 -4.61
CA THR A 133 -16.73 5.24 -3.62
C THR A 133 -17.48 6.05 -2.57
#